data_ebbc1a54d99faeaff366ec12d7e8da1c
#
_entry.id   ebbc1a54d99faeaff366ec12d7e8da1c
#
_cell.length_a   1.000
_cell.length_b   1.000
_cell.length_c   1.000
_cell.angle_alpha   90.00
_cell.angle_beta   90.00
_cell.angle_gamma   90.00
#
_symmetry.space_group_name_H-M   'P 1'
#
loop_
_entity.id
_entity.type
_entity.pdbx_description
1 polymer ?
#
loop_
_entity_poly.entity_id
_entity_poly.type
_entity_poly.pdbx_seq_one_letter_code
_entity_poly.pdbx_strand_id
1 'polypeptide(L)'
;MRALRSAGFLGSLAVPLAVATLAVTATTASASQNLSEPTSAGLAYVAMGSSFAAGPGIPPAESGSPSGCARSAGNYANLTAAYLGANLTDVSCSGATTADILTDDQDGQSPQIDAVGSGTQLVTVTIGGNDIDYLGSLDTYSCQDEGGSNCGTVDTGSIDSALTGLTQSLENVATAIRSRAPQARILFVNYFTILPGSGTCTGIPLTADQITFEQSLASDLAQDTATAATATGATLVDLASASAQHNACSAQPWVNTYDVASGLTPYHPNAAGMAGAAQLIQQSLVANGITVSGTVRSAIDGYCLDVRNSGTADGTPVQIWGCDNTAAQDWTLVPGAGGTLQALGKCLDVSGSGTADGTLVQLWDCNDTGAQRWIPGADGSLVNPESGRCLDDPNSSTTEGTQLQIFDCNGTNAQNWTLPTGD
;
A
#
# COMPACT_ATOMS: atom_id res chain seq x y z
N MET A 1 -54.71 58.37 -36.85
CA MET A 1 -54.84 59.86 -36.69
C MET A 1 -53.77 60.25 -35.71
N ARG A 2 -52.78 60.98 -36.19
CA ARG A 2 -52.27 62.31 -35.70
C ARG A 2 -52.11 62.40 -34.18
N ALA A 3 -51.08 62.86 -33.54
CA ALA A 3 -49.93 63.77 -33.90
C ALA A 3 -48.93 63.71 -32.72
N LEU A 4 -47.64 63.71 -32.96
CA LEU A 4 -46.67 64.83 -32.93
C LEU A 4 -46.56 65.67 -31.66
N ARG A 5 -45.26 65.77 -31.21
CA ARG A 5 -44.48 66.86 -30.60
C ARG A 5 -44.17 66.65 -29.12
N SER A 6 -43.02 66.96 -28.51
CA SER A 6 -41.80 67.65 -28.92
C SER A 6 -40.72 67.44 -27.87
N ALA A 7 -39.50 67.43 -28.32
CA ALA A 7 -38.22 67.77 -27.74
C ALA A 7 -38.10 68.34 -26.32
N GLY A 8 -37.13 67.89 -25.58
CA GLY A 8 -36.53 68.49 -24.41
C GLY A 8 -35.12 67.88 -24.14
N PHE A 9 -34.12 68.59 -24.65
CA PHE A 9 -32.68 68.35 -24.37
C PHE A 9 -32.38 68.75 -22.93
N LEU A 10 -31.84 67.86 -22.10
CA LEU A 10 -31.05 68.19 -20.94
C LEU A 10 -29.92 67.17 -20.82
N GLY A 11 -28.72 67.64 -21.03
CA GLY A 11 -27.50 66.86 -20.90
C GLY A 11 -27.26 66.50 -19.43
N SER A 12 -26.88 65.29 -19.23
CA SER A 12 -26.27 64.84 -17.98
C SER A 12 -24.96 64.12 -18.30
N LEU A 13 -23.91 64.66 -17.80
CA LEU A 13 -22.57 64.10 -17.81
C LEU A 13 -22.60 62.73 -17.14
N ALA A 14 -22.31 61.66 -17.87
CA ALA A 14 -22.01 60.38 -17.34
C ALA A 14 -20.53 60.26 -17.02
N VAL A 15 -20.21 60.20 -15.73
CA VAL A 15 -18.88 59.81 -15.24
C VAL A 15 -18.78 58.27 -15.34
N PRO A 16 -17.80 57.69 -16.03
CA PRO A 16 -17.63 56.24 -16.00
C PRO A 16 -17.02 55.80 -14.68
N LEU A 17 -17.79 55.08 -13.89
CA LEU A 17 -17.31 54.35 -12.73
C LEU A 17 -16.54 53.12 -13.24
N ALA A 18 -15.22 53.17 -13.20
CA ALA A 18 -14.37 52.02 -13.48
C ALA A 18 -14.50 51.03 -12.30
N VAL A 19 -15.27 49.95 -12.46
CA VAL A 19 -15.27 48.83 -11.54
C VAL A 19 -14.03 48.00 -11.85
N ALA A 20 -12.99 48.16 -11.01
CA ALA A 20 -11.84 47.28 -11.01
C ALA A 20 -12.26 45.92 -10.37
N THR A 21 -12.54 44.93 -11.18
CA THR A 21 -12.66 43.54 -10.72
C THR A 21 -11.27 43.03 -10.40
N LEU A 22 -10.93 42.98 -9.11
CA LEU A 22 -9.79 42.19 -8.64
C LEU A 22 -10.15 40.71 -8.81
N ALA A 23 -9.61 40.07 -9.85
CA ALA A 23 -9.57 38.65 -9.95
C ALA A 23 -8.57 38.13 -8.90
N VAL A 24 -9.07 37.68 -7.76
CA VAL A 24 -8.29 36.87 -6.82
C VAL A 24 -8.10 35.49 -7.45
N THR A 25 -6.99 35.29 -8.15
CA THR A 25 -6.55 33.94 -8.51
C THR A 25 -6.04 33.29 -7.24
N ALA A 26 -6.90 32.47 -6.63
CA ALA A 26 -6.46 31.53 -5.61
C ALA A 26 -5.54 30.49 -6.29
N THR A 27 -4.25 30.72 -6.27
CA THR A 27 -3.26 29.69 -6.50
C THR A 27 -3.31 28.75 -5.31
N THR A 28 -3.98 27.63 -5.47
CA THR A 28 -3.79 26.49 -4.56
C THR A 28 -2.36 26.00 -4.80
N ALA A 29 -1.42 26.54 -4.03
CA ALA A 29 -0.14 25.90 -3.88
C ALA A 29 -0.38 24.60 -3.12
N SER A 30 -0.41 23.48 -3.83
CA SER A 30 -0.16 22.17 -3.23
C SER A 30 1.23 22.29 -2.61
N ALA A 31 1.29 22.49 -1.30
CA ALA A 31 2.52 22.37 -0.56
C ALA A 31 2.93 20.88 -0.66
N SER A 32 3.83 20.57 -1.59
CA SER A 32 4.63 19.36 -1.53
C SER A 32 5.37 19.46 -0.20
N GLN A 33 4.91 18.73 0.81
CA GLN A 33 5.66 18.59 2.05
C GLN A 33 6.85 17.71 1.70
N ASN A 34 7.96 18.34 1.35
CA ASN A 34 9.24 17.68 1.37
C ASN A 34 9.42 17.19 2.80
N LEU A 35 9.34 15.88 3.01
CA LEU A 35 9.96 15.30 4.18
C LEU A 35 11.40 15.79 4.14
N SER A 36 11.87 16.43 5.21
CA SER A 36 13.27 16.79 5.36
C SER A 36 14.08 15.56 4.98
N GLU A 37 15.12 15.73 4.16
CA GLU A 37 16.01 14.62 3.80
C GLU A 37 16.32 13.80 5.05
N PRO A 38 16.14 12.47 5.04
CA PRO A 38 16.42 11.66 6.21
C PRO A 38 17.91 11.84 6.53
N THR A 39 18.19 12.44 7.67
CA THR A 39 19.48 12.22 8.31
C THR A 39 19.60 10.71 8.49
N SER A 40 20.69 10.08 8.21
CA SER A 40 21.10 8.66 8.20
C SER A 40 20.39 7.62 9.12
N ALA A 41 19.23 7.93 9.65
CA ALA A 41 18.29 7.08 10.34
C ALA A 41 17.05 6.98 9.44
N GLY A 42 16.77 5.79 8.90
CA GLY A 42 15.63 5.56 8.01
C GLY A 42 14.29 6.07 8.56
N LEU A 43 13.29 6.20 7.70
CA LEU A 43 11.94 6.71 8.03
C LEU A 43 11.38 6.03 9.28
N ALA A 44 10.99 6.80 10.31
CA ALA A 44 10.36 6.25 11.52
C ALA A 44 8.91 5.86 11.23
N TYR A 45 8.64 4.56 11.19
CA TYR A 45 7.37 3.97 10.84
C TYR A 45 6.78 3.18 12.01
N VAL A 46 5.52 3.46 12.37
CA VAL A 46 4.75 2.70 13.36
C VAL A 46 3.59 2.01 12.66
N ALA A 47 3.48 0.69 12.82
CA ALA A 47 2.34 -0.09 12.36
C ALA A 47 1.47 -0.49 13.55
N MET A 48 0.18 -0.20 13.46
CA MET A 48 -0.83 -0.48 14.47
C MET A 48 -1.99 -1.25 13.87
N GLY A 49 -2.74 -1.93 14.71
CA GLY A 49 -3.97 -2.58 14.28
C GLY A 49 -4.19 -3.95 14.90
N SER A 50 -5.14 -4.67 14.28
CA SER A 50 -5.56 -6.01 14.69
C SER A 50 -4.83 -7.10 13.91
N SER A 51 -5.40 -8.31 13.89
CA SER A 51 -4.86 -9.48 13.17
C SER A 51 -4.66 -9.24 11.67
N PHE A 52 -5.45 -8.37 11.04
CA PHE A 52 -5.30 -8.01 9.62
C PHE A 52 -4.07 -7.15 9.34
N ALA A 53 -3.51 -6.51 10.37
CA ALA A 53 -2.19 -5.88 10.32
C ALA A 53 -1.09 -6.87 10.73
N ALA A 54 -1.33 -7.66 11.79
CA ALA A 54 -0.34 -8.57 12.36
C ALA A 54 0.03 -9.74 11.44
N GLY A 55 -0.91 -10.31 10.67
CA GLY A 55 -0.69 -11.43 9.75
C GLY A 55 -0.51 -12.77 10.44
N PRO A 56 -1.41 -13.18 11.37
CA PRO A 56 -1.27 -14.44 12.09
C PRO A 56 -1.25 -15.65 11.15
N GLY A 57 -0.41 -16.62 11.47
CA GLY A 57 -0.26 -17.86 10.69
C GLY A 57 0.61 -17.74 9.44
N ILE A 58 1.09 -16.56 9.06
CA ILE A 58 2.00 -16.38 7.92
C ILE A 58 3.45 -16.54 8.41
N PRO A 59 4.23 -17.52 7.89
CA PRO A 59 5.61 -17.70 8.27
C PRO A 59 6.54 -16.69 7.56
N PRO A 60 7.70 -16.33 8.19
CA PRO A 60 8.06 -16.64 9.55
C PRO A 60 7.36 -15.74 10.58
N ALA A 61 7.19 -16.22 11.80
CA ALA A 61 6.72 -15.37 12.89
C ALA A 61 7.74 -14.26 13.17
N GLU A 62 7.26 -13.07 13.53
CA GLU A 62 8.13 -11.96 13.89
C GLU A 62 8.84 -12.24 15.20
N SER A 63 10.18 -12.03 15.21
CA SER A 63 10.99 -12.25 16.40
C SER A 63 10.63 -11.24 17.48
N GLY A 64 10.33 -11.73 18.70
CA GLY A 64 9.96 -10.88 19.83
C GLY A 64 8.49 -10.46 19.88
N SER A 65 7.66 -10.89 18.91
CA SER A 65 6.22 -10.69 19.00
C SER A 65 5.66 -11.38 20.25
N PRO A 66 4.80 -10.72 21.06
CA PRO A 66 4.01 -11.41 22.07
C PRO A 66 3.19 -12.52 21.44
N SER A 67 3.08 -13.67 22.13
CA SER A 67 2.44 -14.85 21.54
C SER A 67 0.98 -14.62 21.16
N GLY A 68 0.24 -13.81 21.93
CA GLY A 68 -1.15 -13.46 21.64
C GLY A 68 -1.30 -12.53 20.45
N CYS A 69 -0.31 -11.67 20.18
CA CYS A 69 -0.35 -10.75 19.04
C CYS A 69 -0.12 -11.46 17.70
N ALA A 70 0.62 -12.56 17.68
CA ALA A 70 0.86 -13.42 16.52
C ALA A 70 1.33 -12.67 15.26
N ARG A 71 2.25 -11.69 15.43
CA ARG A 71 2.79 -10.94 14.29
C ARG A 71 3.66 -11.80 13.38
N SER A 72 3.55 -11.56 12.08
CA SER A 72 4.37 -12.17 11.05
C SER A 72 5.44 -11.21 10.55
N ALA A 73 6.67 -11.69 10.35
CA ALA A 73 7.69 -10.93 9.62
C ALA A 73 7.37 -10.77 8.11
N GLY A 74 6.33 -11.46 7.62
CA GLY A 74 5.81 -11.31 6.26
C GLY A 74 4.52 -10.48 6.18
N ASN A 75 4.15 -9.74 7.21
CA ASN A 75 2.99 -8.85 7.16
C ASN A 75 3.26 -7.60 6.31
N TYR A 76 2.21 -6.88 5.93
CA TYR A 76 2.35 -5.71 5.04
C TYR A 76 3.25 -4.61 5.62
N ALA A 77 3.32 -4.48 6.95
CA ALA A 77 4.14 -3.48 7.60
C ALA A 77 5.64 -3.77 7.43
N ASN A 78 6.05 -5.03 7.65
CA ASN A 78 7.43 -5.46 7.41
C ASN A 78 7.82 -5.34 5.92
N LEU A 79 6.92 -5.74 5.01
CA LEU A 79 7.16 -5.61 3.56
C LEU A 79 7.27 -4.14 3.12
N THR A 80 6.44 -3.26 3.68
CA THR A 80 6.50 -1.81 3.42
C THR A 80 7.77 -1.19 4.01
N ALA A 81 8.16 -1.59 5.22
CA ALA A 81 9.37 -1.11 5.86
C ALA A 81 10.63 -1.52 5.07
N ALA A 82 10.68 -2.76 4.60
CA ALA A 82 11.76 -3.23 3.74
C ALA A 82 11.84 -2.43 2.43
N TYR A 83 10.70 -2.12 1.81
CA TYR A 83 10.63 -1.28 0.61
C TYR A 83 11.13 0.15 0.86
N LEU A 84 10.80 0.74 2.02
CA LEU A 84 11.14 2.13 2.35
C LEU A 84 12.52 2.29 3.00
N GLY A 85 13.20 1.20 3.39
CA GLY A 85 14.34 1.29 4.32
C GLY A 85 13.94 1.87 5.67
N ALA A 86 12.70 1.69 6.09
CA ALA A 86 12.13 2.34 7.26
C ALA A 86 12.51 1.61 8.57
N ASN A 87 12.66 2.38 9.64
CA ASN A 87 12.75 1.84 11.00
C ASN A 87 11.33 1.54 11.51
N LEU A 88 10.92 0.29 11.39
CA LEU A 88 9.59 -0.17 11.79
C LEU A 88 9.51 -0.42 13.30
N THR A 89 8.44 0.09 13.90
CA THR A 89 7.92 -0.35 15.18
C THR A 89 6.54 -0.94 14.96
N ASP A 90 6.44 -2.27 14.87
CA ASP A 90 5.18 -2.97 14.70
C ASP A 90 4.59 -3.29 16.09
N VAL A 91 3.46 -2.69 16.39
CA VAL A 91 2.70 -2.92 17.65
C VAL A 91 1.32 -3.50 17.38
N SER A 92 1.05 -3.95 16.15
CA SER A 92 -0.20 -4.64 15.82
C SER A 92 -0.38 -5.90 16.67
N CYS A 93 -1.62 -6.23 17.00
CA CYS A 93 -1.90 -7.38 17.88
C CYS A 93 -3.23 -8.03 17.48
N SER A 94 -3.22 -9.34 17.28
CA SER A 94 -4.45 -10.09 16.95
C SER A 94 -5.52 -9.87 18.01
N GLY A 95 -6.78 -9.65 17.58
CA GLY A 95 -7.90 -9.38 18.49
C GLY A 95 -8.02 -7.93 18.94
N ALA A 96 -7.09 -7.04 18.58
CA ALA A 96 -7.15 -5.64 19.02
C ALA A 96 -8.41 -4.93 18.52
N THR A 97 -8.95 -4.07 19.38
CA THR A 97 -10.03 -3.11 19.14
C THR A 97 -9.46 -1.68 19.12
N THR A 98 -10.31 -0.69 18.80
CA THR A 98 -9.91 0.72 18.92
C THR A 98 -9.55 1.12 20.35
N ALA A 99 -10.09 0.45 21.37
CA ALA A 99 -9.73 0.65 22.77
C ALA A 99 -8.29 0.19 23.06
N ASP A 100 -7.85 -0.95 22.51
CA ASP A 100 -6.47 -1.45 22.62
C ASP A 100 -5.46 -0.55 21.89
N ILE A 101 -5.91 0.17 20.88
CA ILE A 101 -5.09 1.22 20.30
C ILE A 101 -4.92 2.38 21.28
N LEU A 102 -5.98 2.83 21.95
CA LEU A 102 -6.04 4.13 22.63
C LEU A 102 -5.74 4.08 24.13
N THR A 103 -6.28 3.10 24.84
CA THR A 103 -6.39 3.13 26.31
C THR A 103 -6.11 1.81 27.02
N ASP A 104 -6.37 0.68 26.35
CA ASP A 104 -6.40 -0.61 27.05
C ASP A 104 -5.12 -1.40 26.78
N ASP A 105 -4.64 -2.07 27.80
CA ASP A 105 -3.52 -3.01 27.69
C ASP A 105 -4.01 -4.32 27.08
N GLN A 106 -3.26 -4.86 26.09
CA GLN A 106 -3.56 -6.13 25.46
C GLN A 106 -2.36 -7.08 25.54
N ASP A 107 -2.55 -8.31 26.04
CA ASP A 107 -1.51 -9.33 26.17
C ASP A 107 -0.23 -8.84 26.88
N GLY A 108 -0.40 -7.97 27.88
CA GLY A 108 0.71 -7.38 28.65
C GLY A 108 1.48 -6.30 27.88
N GLN A 109 0.93 -5.83 26.77
CA GLN A 109 1.44 -4.68 26.02
C GLN A 109 0.62 -3.44 26.37
N SER A 110 1.29 -2.30 26.49
CA SER A 110 0.64 -0.99 26.62
C SER A 110 -0.19 -0.66 25.39
N PRO A 111 -1.13 0.31 25.48
CA PRO A 111 -1.90 0.76 24.33
C PRO A 111 -1.01 1.06 23.13
N GLN A 112 -1.40 0.60 21.95
CA GLN A 112 -0.56 0.68 20.74
C GLN A 112 -0.13 2.12 20.42
N ILE A 113 -0.95 3.11 20.77
CA ILE A 113 -0.66 4.53 20.59
C ILE A 113 0.63 4.99 21.31
N ASP A 114 1.07 4.28 22.32
CA ASP A 114 2.29 4.64 23.06
C ASP A 114 3.57 4.47 22.24
N ALA A 115 3.52 3.70 21.16
CA ALA A 115 4.61 3.60 20.18
C ALA A 115 4.75 4.86 19.30
N VAL A 116 3.71 5.70 19.22
CA VAL A 116 3.74 6.92 18.42
C VAL A 116 4.36 8.07 19.20
N GLY A 117 5.44 8.63 18.69
CA GLY A 117 6.14 9.77 19.26
C GLY A 117 6.30 10.92 18.25
N SER A 118 6.84 12.06 18.70
CA SER A 118 7.01 13.26 17.86
C SER A 118 7.93 13.06 16.64
N GLY A 119 8.76 12.02 16.67
CA GLY A 119 9.63 11.63 15.54
C GLY A 119 8.98 10.64 14.58
N THR A 120 7.77 10.13 14.85
CA THR A 120 7.06 9.22 13.93
C THR A 120 6.67 9.96 12.66
N GLN A 121 7.00 9.38 11.50
CA GLN A 121 6.79 9.99 10.19
C GLN A 121 5.71 9.27 9.37
N LEU A 122 5.52 7.98 9.60
CA LEU A 122 4.51 7.15 8.95
C LEU A 122 3.78 6.31 10.00
N VAL A 123 2.46 6.23 9.87
CA VAL A 123 1.63 5.31 10.66
C VAL A 123 0.65 4.61 9.72
N THR A 124 0.60 3.28 9.79
CA THR A 124 -0.47 2.48 9.18
C THR A 124 -1.37 1.89 10.25
N VAL A 125 -2.67 1.83 10.00
CA VAL A 125 -3.67 1.32 10.95
C VAL A 125 -4.69 0.45 10.22
N THR A 126 -4.87 -0.81 10.67
CA THR A 126 -5.97 -1.69 10.27
C THR A 126 -6.73 -2.12 11.51
N ILE A 127 -7.87 -1.49 11.79
CA ILE A 127 -8.60 -1.65 13.07
C ILE A 127 -10.12 -1.48 12.86
N GLY A 128 -10.91 -1.88 13.82
CA GLY A 128 -12.36 -1.71 13.86
C GLY A 128 -13.14 -3.01 13.64
N GLY A 129 -12.55 -4.02 13.02
CA GLY A 129 -13.25 -5.30 12.78
C GLY A 129 -13.62 -6.03 14.05
N ASN A 130 -12.77 -6.00 15.08
CA ASN A 130 -13.07 -6.63 16.38
C ASN A 130 -14.04 -5.79 17.22
N ASP A 131 -14.09 -4.46 17.02
CA ASP A 131 -15.08 -3.60 17.68
C ASP A 131 -16.51 -4.01 17.33
N ILE A 132 -16.72 -4.52 16.12
CA ILE A 132 -18.02 -4.95 15.58
C ILE A 132 -18.15 -6.46 15.43
N ASP A 133 -17.28 -7.24 16.05
CA ASP A 133 -17.27 -8.71 16.00
C ASP A 133 -17.30 -9.32 14.59
N TYR A 134 -16.70 -8.63 13.59
CA TYR A 134 -16.75 -9.05 12.17
C TYR A 134 -16.20 -10.45 11.93
N LEU A 135 -14.99 -10.73 12.45
CA LEU A 135 -14.39 -12.07 12.31
C LEU A 135 -15.02 -13.10 13.28
N GLY A 136 -15.46 -12.64 14.44
CA GLY A 136 -16.11 -13.47 15.42
C GLY A 136 -17.47 -14.00 14.93
N SER A 137 -18.25 -13.15 14.23
CA SER A 137 -19.51 -13.60 13.62
C SER A 137 -19.28 -14.59 12.47
N LEU A 138 -18.31 -14.33 11.58
CA LEU A 138 -17.91 -15.27 10.52
C LEU A 138 -17.51 -16.65 11.07
N ASP A 139 -16.64 -16.66 12.08
CA ASP A 139 -16.18 -17.90 12.72
C ASP A 139 -17.32 -18.62 13.45
N THR A 140 -18.19 -17.87 14.13
CA THR A 140 -19.35 -18.43 14.85
C THR A 140 -20.34 -19.07 13.88
N TYR A 141 -20.72 -18.42 12.81
CA TYR A 141 -21.60 -18.99 11.78
C TYR A 141 -20.98 -20.21 11.12
N SER A 142 -19.70 -20.12 10.73
CA SER A 142 -19.01 -21.24 10.10
C SER A 142 -18.91 -22.47 11.01
N CYS A 143 -18.58 -22.27 12.28
CA CYS A 143 -18.57 -23.31 13.29
C CYS A 143 -19.96 -23.99 13.42
N GLN A 144 -21.04 -23.22 13.44
CA GLN A 144 -22.40 -23.73 13.54
C GLN A 144 -22.80 -24.57 12.32
N ASP A 145 -22.50 -24.08 11.13
CA ASP A 145 -22.90 -24.72 9.87
C ASP A 145 -22.06 -25.96 9.55
N GLU A 146 -20.85 -26.09 10.09
CA GLU A 146 -20.09 -27.32 10.08
C GLU A 146 -20.50 -28.34 11.16
N GLY A 147 -21.48 -28.00 11.99
CA GLY A 147 -21.95 -28.85 13.07
C GLY A 147 -21.01 -28.90 14.26
N GLY A 148 -20.23 -27.85 14.45
CA GLY A 148 -19.35 -27.66 15.61
C GLY A 148 -20.12 -27.60 16.91
N SER A 149 -19.45 -27.89 18.02
CA SER A 149 -20.02 -27.80 19.37
C SER A 149 -19.45 -26.58 20.08
N ASN A 150 -20.29 -25.87 20.83
CA ASN A 150 -19.94 -24.65 21.60
C ASN A 150 -19.51 -23.48 20.72
N CYS A 151 -20.07 -23.34 19.53
CA CYS A 151 -19.74 -22.25 18.58
C CYS A 151 -20.15 -20.85 19.07
N GLY A 152 -21.05 -20.79 20.08
CA GLY A 152 -21.62 -19.51 20.52
C GLY A 152 -22.84 -19.08 19.69
N THR A 153 -23.19 -17.82 19.80
CA THR A 153 -24.28 -17.19 19.04
C THR A 153 -23.84 -15.79 18.60
N VAL A 154 -24.17 -15.42 17.38
CA VAL A 154 -23.93 -14.06 16.89
C VAL A 154 -24.97 -13.11 17.47
N ASP A 155 -24.54 -12.06 18.16
CA ASP A 155 -25.39 -11.00 18.70
C ASP A 155 -25.44 -9.80 17.74
N THR A 156 -26.34 -9.87 16.77
CA THR A 156 -26.52 -8.82 15.76
C THR A 156 -26.90 -7.47 16.38
N GLY A 157 -27.61 -7.47 17.54
CA GLY A 157 -27.97 -6.22 18.22
C GLY A 157 -26.76 -5.50 18.84
N SER A 158 -25.80 -6.24 19.36
CA SER A 158 -24.52 -5.69 19.83
C SER A 158 -23.67 -5.20 18.66
N ILE A 159 -23.62 -5.92 17.55
CA ILE A 159 -22.94 -5.52 16.31
C ILE A 159 -23.50 -4.19 15.78
N ASP A 160 -24.82 -4.07 15.61
CA ASP A 160 -25.49 -2.84 15.16
C ASP A 160 -25.21 -1.65 16.07
N SER A 161 -25.16 -1.90 17.38
CA SER A 161 -24.82 -0.89 18.38
C SER A 161 -23.38 -0.41 18.23
N ALA A 162 -22.43 -1.32 18.02
CA ALA A 162 -21.01 -1.01 17.86
C ALA A 162 -20.77 -0.24 16.56
N LEU A 163 -21.38 -0.63 15.45
CA LEU A 163 -21.33 0.08 14.17
C LEU A 163 -21.70 1.55 14.31
N THR A 164 -22.75 1.86 15.10
CA THR A 164 -23.20 3.24 15.29
C THR A 164 -22.11 4.18 15.81
N GLY A 165 -21.12 3.66 16.56
CA GLY A 165 -20.02 4.42 17.13
C GLY A 165 -18.68 4.28 16.41
N LEU A 166 -18.58 3.39 15.44
CA LEU A 166 -17.30 2.97 14.88
C LEU A 166 -16.55 4.10 14.16
N THR A 167 -17.24 4.86 13.30
CA THR A 167 -16.61 6.04 12.64
C THR A 167 -15.94 6.96 13.66
N GLN A 168 -16.63 7.29 14.76
CA GLN A 168 -16.07 8.18 15.80
C GLN A 168 -14.87 7.54 16.52
N SER A 169 -14.91 6.24 16.76
CA SER A 169 -13.78 5.52 17.37
C SER A 169 -12.54 5.56 16.48
N LEU A 170 -12.70 5.37 15.16
CA LEU A 170 -11.64 5.49 14.17
C LEU A 170 -11.10 6.93 14.06
N GLU A 171 -11.97 7.94 14.09
CA GLU A 171 -11.55 9.35 14.14
C GLU A 171 -10.73 9.67 15.39
N ASN A 172 -11.10 9.10 16.55
CA ASN A 172 -10.36 9.26 17.78
C ASN A 172 -8.94 8.66 17.67
N VAL A 173 -8.77 7.51 16.99
CA VAL A 173 -7.46 6.92 16.71
C VAL A 173 -6.60 7.88 15.90
N ALA A 174 -7.09 8.41 14.79
CA ALA A 174 -6.34 9.37 13.98
C ALA A 174 -5.99 10.65 14.75
N THR A 175 -6.92 11.14 15.56
CA THR A 175 -6.72 12.33 16.40
C THR A 175 -5.63 12.10 17.44
N ALA A 176 -5.61 10.94 18.09
CA ALA A 176 -4.56 10.56 19.04
C ALA A 176 -3.19 10.48 18.39
N ILE A 177 -3.09 9.89 17.17
CA ILE A 177 -1.85 9.85 16.40
C ILE A 177 -1.37 11.27 16.10
N ARG A 178 -2.23 12.14 15.57
CA ARG A 178 -1.86 13.53 15.25
C ARG A 178 -1.46 14.35 16.46
N SER A 179 -2.02 14.06 17.62
CA SER A 179 -1.64 14.73 18.88
C SER A 179 -0.21 14.41 19.28
N ARG A 180 0.28 13.20 19.00
CA ARG A 180 1.64 12.73 19.34
C ARG A 180 2.64 12.99 18.22
N ALA A 181 2.20 12.86 16.97
CA ALA A 181 3.00 13.03 15.74
C ALA A 181 2.27 13.91 14.72
N PRO A 182 2.24 15.24 14.89
CA PRO A 182 1.45 16.15 14.07
C PRO A 182 1.79 16.11 12.57
N GLN A 183 3.02 15.72 12.24
CA GLN A 183 3.53 15.67 10.86
C GLN A 183 3.50 14.26 10.26
N ALA A 184 3.13 13.25 11.05
CA ALA A 184 3.08 11.88 10.55
C ALA A 184 2.03 11.72 9.43
N ARG A 185 2.37 10.95 8.42
CA ARG A 185 1.39 10.46 7.45
C ARG A 185 0.62 9.32 8.09
N ILE A 186 -0.69 9.41 8.09
CA ILE A 186 -1.58 8.39 8.64
C ILE A 186 -2.28 7.71 7.47
N LEU A 187 -2.14 6.39 7.36
CA LEU A 187 -2.81 5.55 6.40
C LEU A 187 -3.77 4.62 7.14
N PHE A 188 -5.07 4.79 6.93
CA PHE A 188 -6.02 3.76 7.25
C PHE A 188 -6.02 2.72 6.14
N VAL A 189 -5.67 1.49 6.50
CA VAL A 189 -5.68 0.34 5.61
C VAL A 189 -6.94 -0.46 5.94
N ASN A 190 -7.99 -0.39 5.12
CA ASN A 190 -9.24 -1.07 5.43
C ASN A 190 -9.12 -2.60 5.26
N TYR A 191 -10.18 -3.34 5.57
CA TYR A 191 -10.16 -4.80 5.55
C TYR A 191 -10.27 -5.34 4.12
N PHE A 192 -9.72 -6.54 3.91
CA PHE A 192 -9.88 -7.27 2.65
C PHE A 192 -11.33 -7.74 2.45
N THR A 193 -11.76 -7.85 1.21
CA THR A 193 -12.99 -8.56 0.85
C THR A 193 -12.77 -10.07 1.06
N ILE A 194 -13.46 -10.63 2.07
CA ILE A 194 -13.34 -12.05 2.42
C ILE A 194 -14.26 -12.90 1.55
N LEU A 195 -15.54 -12.53 1.50
CA LEU A 195 -16.57 -13.32 0.83
C LEU A 195 -16.74 -12.92 -0.64
N PRO A 196 -17.11 -13.84 -1.54
CA PRO A 196 -17.40 -13.54 -2.92
C PRO A 196 -18.64 -12.65 -3.03
N GLY A 197 -18.75 -11.84 -4.08
CA GLY A 197 -19.93 -10.96 -4.30
C GLY A 197 -21.24 -11.71 -4.54
N SER A 198 -21.18 -13.01 -4.83
CA SER A 198 -22.35 -13.90 -4.94
C SER A 198 -21.93 -15.36 -4.81
N GLY A 199 -22.82 -16.18 -4.24
CA GLY A 199 -22.57 -17.60 -4.03
C GLY A 199 -21.55 -17.88 -2.91
N THR A 200 -21.07 -19.11 -2.87
CA THR A 200 -20.06 -19.60 -1.92
C THR A 200 -19.15 -20.62 -2.62
N CYS A 201 -18.11 -21.08 -1.96
CA CYS A 201 -17.20 -22.11 -2.44
C CYS A 201 -16.85 -23.10 -1.33
N THR A 202 -16.16 -24.19 -1.71
CA THR A 202 -15.63 -25.14 -0.73
C THR A 202 -14.77 -24.43 0.31
N GLY A 203 -15.00 -24.73 1.59
CA GLY A 203 -14.31 -24.11 2.72
C GLY A 203 -14.93 -22.80 3.22
N ILE A 204 -16.10 -22.40 2.68
CA ILE A 204 -16.93 -21.31 3.22
C ILE A 204 -18.30 -21.89 3.61
N PRO A 205 -18.44 -22.43 4.83
CA PRO A 205 -19.66 -23.10 5.30
C PRO A 205 -20.66 -22.05 5.84
N LEU A 206 -21.20 -21.22 4.97
CA LEU A 206 -22.16 -20.17 5.31
C LEU A 206 -23.43 -20.30 4.47
N THR A 207 -24.57 -20.03 5.07
CA THR A 207 -25.85 -19.88 4.35
C THR A 207 -25.90 -18.58 3.56
N ALA A 208 -26.82 -18.47 2.60
CA ALA A 208 -26.99 -17.27 1.78
C ALA A 208 -27.34 -16.01 2.63
N ASP A 209 -28.14 -16.19 3.69
CA ASP A 209 -28.53 -15.09 4.59
C ASP A 209 -27.34 -14.60 5.42
N GLN A 210 -26.52 -15.53 5.93
CA GLN A 210 -25.28 -15.20 6.66
C GLN A 210 -24.28 -14.50 5.75
N ILE A 211 -24.07 -14.98 4.52
CA ILE A 211 -23.22 -14.32 3.53
C ILE A 211 -23.70 -12.87 3.29
N THR A 212 -25.00 -12.67 3.14
CA THR A 212 -25.56 -11.33 2.94
C THR A 212 -25.33 -10.42 4.14
N PHE A 213 -25.50 -10.94 5.35
CA PHE A 213 -25.22 -10.22 6.60
C PHE A 213 -23.75 -9.83 6.69
N GLU A 214 -22.83 -10.78 6.51
CA GLU A 214 -21.38 -10.54 6.60
C GLU A 214 -20.87 -9.60 5.50
N GLN A 215 -21.42 -9.67 4.30
CA GLN A 215 -21.10 -8.70 3.23
C GLN A 215 -21.55 -7.29 3.58
N SER A 216 -22.73 -7.13 4.22
CA SER A 216 -23.18 -5.82 4.71
C SER A 216 -22.26 -5.29 5.79
N LEU A 217 -21.90 -6.13 6.76
CA LEU A 217 -21.00 -5.78 7.85
C LEU A 217 -19.61 -5.35 7.33
N ALA A 218 -19.05 -6.09 6.36
CA ALA A 218 -17.81 -5.72 5.69
C ALA A 218 -17.90 -4.38 4.95
N SER A 219 -19.04 -4.13 4.27
CA SER A 219 -19.30 -2.88 3.57
C SER A 219 -19.39 -1.69 4.52
N ASP A 220 -20.08 -1.85 5.65
CA ASP A 220 -20.23 -0.80 6.66
C ASP A 220 -18.88 -0.48 7.31
N LEU A 221 -18.09 -1.50 7.67
CA LEU A 221 -16.72 -1.33 8.17
C LEU A 221 -15.81 -0.56 7.19
N ALA A 222 -15.89 -0.90 5.91
CA ALA A 222 -15.11 -0.21 4.88
C ALA A 222 -15.57 1.25 4.72
N GLN A 223 -16.87 1.52 4.76
CA GLN A 223 -17.44 2.86 4.68
C GLN A 223 -17.09 3.72 5.90
N ASP A 224 -17.15 3.17 7.10
CA ASP A 224 -16.78 3.86 8.34
C ASP A 224 -15.28 4.23 8.33
N THR A 225 -14.42 3.31 7.88
CA THR A 225 -12.99 3.56 7.73
C THR A 225 -12.72 4.68 6.72
N ALA A 226 -13.41 4.68 5.57
CA ALA A 226 -13.29 5.72 4.55
C ALA A 226 -13.78 7.08 5.05
N THR A 227 -14.87 7.09 5.81
CA THR A 227 -15.45 8.29 6.41
C THR A 227 -14.50 8.91 7.42
N ALA A 228 -13.95 8.08 8.34
CA ALA A 228 -13.00 8.52 9.34
C ALA A 228 -11.70 9.03 8.70
N ALA A 229 -11.19 8.35 7.67
CA ALA A 229 -10.00 8.80 6.93
C ALA A 229 -10.24 10.19 6.33
N THR A 230 -11.38 10.39 5.66
CA THR A 230 -11.75 11.68 5.06
C THR A 230 -11.89 12.78 6.10
N ALA A 231 -12.61 12.52 7.20
CA ALA A 231 -12.87 13.49 8.25
C ALA A 231 -11.59 13.97 8.96
N THR A 232 -10.60 13.08 9.08
CA THR A 232 -9.35 13.35 9.80
C THR A 232 -8.18 13.75 8.89
N GLY A 233 -8.38 13.77 7.57
CA GLY A 233 -7.32 14.00 6.60
C GLY A 233 -6.24 12.90 6.60
N ALA A 234 -6.61 11.69 7.02
CA ALA A 234 -5.79 10.50 6.82
C ALA A 234 -5.99 9.98 5.39
N THR A 235 -5.03 9.20 4.91
CA THR A 235 -5.13 8.56 3.60
C THR A 235 -5.81 7.20 3.75
N LEU A 236 -6.79 6.89 2.91
CA LEU A 236 -7.36 5.54 2.81
C LEU A 236 -6.53 4.71 1.84
N VAL A 237 -6.14 3.51 2.27
CA VAL A 237 -5.68 2.42 1.41
C VAL A 237 -6.84 1.42 1.29
N ASP A 238 -7.50 1.44 0.14
CA ASP A 238 -8.76 0.69 -0.07
C ASP A 238 -8.49 -0.75 -0.51
N LEU A 239 -8.17 -1.62 0.49
CA LEU A 239 -8.01 -3.06 0.27
C LEU A 239 -9.33 -3.74 -0.08
N ALA A 240 -10.47 -3.25 0.45
CA ALA A 240 -11.78 -3.84 0.17
C ALA A 240 -12.05 -3.87 -1.34
N SER A 241 -11.90 -2.73 -2.02
CA SER A 241 -12.07 -2.66 -3.48
C SER A 241 -11.00 -3.44 -4.22
N ALA A 242 -9.73 -3.33 -3.83
CA ALA A 242 -8.62 -3.95 -4.52
C ALA A 242 -8.64 -5.48 -4.43
N SER A 243 -9.11 -6.04 -3.31
CA SER A 243 -9.17 -7.48 -3.08
C SER A 243 -10.48 -8.13 -3.51
N ALA A 244 -11.45 -7.41 -4.08
CA ALA A 244 -12.75 -7.94 -4.46
C ALA A 244 -12.66 -9.15 -5.41
N GLN A 245 -11.65 -9.19 -6.30
CA GLN A 245 -11.38 -10.32 -7.19
C GLN A 245 -10.38 -11.34 -6.60
N HIS A 246 -9.92 -11.09 -5.37
CA HIS A 246 -8.98 -11.91 -4.61
C HIS A 246 -9.60 -12.44 -3.30
N ASN A 247 -10.94 -12.49 -3.23
CA ASN A 247 -11.69 -13.05 -2.10
C ASN A 247 -11.35 -14.54 -1.89
N ALA A 248 -11.80 -15.10 -0.77
CA ALA A 248 -11.45 -16.48 -0.40
C ALA A 248 -11.86 -17.55 -1.43
N CYS A 249 -12.83 -17.27 -2.31
CA CYS A 249 -13.29 -18.17 -3.36
C CYS A 249 -12.60 -17.93 -4.73
N SER A 250 -11.72 -16.98 -4.85
CA SER A 250 -11.05 -16.65 -6.11
C SER A 250 -9.97 -17.67 -6.48
N ALA A 251 -9.55 -17.67 -7.75
CA ALA A 251 -8.45 -18.52 -8.21
C ALA A 251 -7.08 -18.08 -7.63
N GLN A 252 -6.96 -16.84 -7.21
CA GLN A 252 -5.76 -16.24 -6.58
C GLN A 252 -6.19 -15.51 -5.31
N PRO A 253 -6.51 -16.23 -4.22
CA PRO A 253 -7.06 -15.62 -3.02
C PRO A 253 -5.98 -14.87 -2.23
N TRP A 254 -6.36 -13.73 -1.68
CA TRP A 254 -5.56 -12.94 -0.74
C TRP A 254 -5.93 -13.23 0.72
N VAL A 255 -7.03 -13.89 0.93
CA VAL A 255 -7.51 -14.32 2.24
C VAL A 255 -7.80 -15.81 2.24
N ASN A 256 -7.71 -16.42 3.41
CA ASN A 256 -8.00 -17.83 3.58
C ASN A 256 -9.51 -18.09 3.60
N THR A 257 -9.92 -19.33 3.32
CA THR A 257 -11.26 -19.86 3.64
C THR A 257 -11.38 -20.15 5.14
N TYR A 258 -12.54 -20.65 5.60
CA TYR A 258 -12.68 -21.16 6.96
C TYR A 258 -11.87 -22.44 7.15
N ASP A 259 -12.00 -23.39 6.21
CA ASP A 259 -11.19 -24.61 6.18
C ASP A 259 -9.77 -24.29 5.74
N VAL A 260 -8.86 -24.27 6.67
CA VAL A 260 -7.45 -23.95 6.43
C VAL A 260 -6.52 -25.10 6.84
N ALA A 261 -5.35 -25.15 6.22
CA ALA A 261 -4.28 -26.03 6.67
C ALA A 261 -3.81 -25.64 8.08
N SER A 262 -3.32 -26.63 8.82
CA SER A 262 -2.79 -26.42 10.18
C SER A 262 -1.74 -25.30 10.19
N GLY A 263 -1.93 -24.35 11.08
CA GLY A 263 -1.02 -23.21 11.27
C GLY A 263 -1.44 -21.93 10.53
N LEU A 264 -2.43 -22.00 9.63
CA LEU A 264 -3.06 -20.83 9.05
C LEU A 264 -4.24 -20.37 9.90
N THR A 265 -4.67 -19.13 9.71
CA THR A 265 -5.81 -18.52 10.43
C THR A 265 -7.00 -18.41 9.47
N PRO A 266 -8.19 -18.95 9.84
CA PRO A 266 -9.40 -18.83 9.03
C PRO A 266 -9.72 -17.37 8.69
N TYR A 267 -10.23 -17.13 7.48
CA TYR A 267 -10.68 -15.81 7.00
C TYR A 267 -9.65 -14.70 7.02
N HIS A 268 -8.42 -14.95 7.48
CA HIS A 268 -7.36 -13.96 7.56
C HIS A 268 -6.56 -13.83 6.27
N PRO A 269 -5.88 -12.71 6.08
CA PRO A 269 -4.97 -12.54 4.95
C PRO A 269 -3.91 -13.63 4.91
N ASN A 270 -3.59 -14.08 3.71
CA ASN A 270 -2.43 -14.95 3.45
C ASN A 270 -1.22 -14.11 2.97
N ALA A 271 -0.11 -14.78 2.67
CA ALA A 271 1.11 -14.10 2.23
C ALA A 271 0.91 -13.25 0.95
N ALA A 272 0.08 -13.75 0.01
CA ALA A 272 -0.25 -12.99 -1.21
C ALA A 272 -1.08 -11.73 -0.89
N GLY A 273 -2.01 -11.83 0.05
CA GLY A 273 -2.79 -10.69 0.54
C GLY A 273 -1.90 -9.65 1.21
N MET A 274 -0.98 -10.05 2.08
CA MET A 274 -0.04 -9.12 2.71
C MET A 274 0.87 -8.43 1.69
N ALA A 275 1.34 -9.15 0.68
CA ALA A 275 2.10 -8.55 -0.42
C ALA A 275 1.26 -7.55 -1.23
N GLY A 276 -0.01 -7.88 -1.53
CA GLY A 276 -0.95 -6.97 -2.18
C GLY A 276 -1.23 -5.72 -1.35
N ALA A 277 -1.43 -5.86 -0.04
CA ALA A 277 -1.60 -4.73 0.87
C ALA A 277 -0.36 -3.82 0.90
N ALA A 278 0.84 -4.40 1.03
CA ALA A 278 2.09 -3.65 1.00
C ALA A 278 2.24 -2.88 -0.32
N GLN A 279 1.92 -3.50 -1.46
CA GLN A 279 1.96 -2.85 -2.76
C GLN A 279 1.01 -1.63 -2.83
N LEU A 280 -0.22 -1.75 -2.34
CA LEU A 280 -1.19 -0.65 -2.33
C LEU A 280 -0.78 0.48 -1.39
N ILE A 281 -0.19 0.15 -0.23
CA ILE A 281 0.39 1.12 0.69
C ILE A 281 1.51 1.89 -0.03
N GLN A 282 2.44 1.20 -0.66
CA GLN A 282 3.55 1.79 -1.41
C GLN A 282 3.04 2.71 -2.54
N GLN A 283 2.04 2.27 -3.32
CA GLN A 283 1.40 3.10 -4.35
C GLN A 283 0.80 4.37 -3.75
N SER A 284 0.10 4.24 -2.63
CA SER A 284 -0.48 5.39 -1.93
C SER A 284 0.59 6.36 -1.44
N LEU A 285 1.71 5.86 -0.93
CA LEU A 285 2.83 6.68 -0.49
C LEU A 285 3.46 7.46 -1.65
N VAL A 286 3.69 6.80 -2.79
CA VAL A 286 4.22 7.47 -3.99
C VAL A 286 3.25 8.50 -4.55
N ALA A 287 1.96 8.18 -4.63
CA ALA A 287 0.93 9.14 -5.06
C ALA A 287 0.89 10.39 -4.16
N ASN A 288 1.34 10.26 -2.91
CA ASN A 288 1.46 11.33 -1.93
C ASN A 288 2.91 11.88 -1.80
N GLY A 289 3.78 11.61 -2.77
CA GLY A 289 5.12 12.21 -2.89
C GLY A 289 6.22 11.56 -2.05
N ILE A 290 6.02 10.32 -1.55
CA ILE A 290 7.10 9.51 -0.98
C ILE A 290 7.63 8.59 -2.07
N THR A 291 8.84 8.85 -2.54
CA THR A 291 9.55 8.01 -3.49
C THR A 291 10.77 7.40 -2.82
N VAL A 292 11.12 6.19 -3.24
CA VAL A 292 12.37 5.54 -2.84
C VAL A 292 13.30 5.63 -4.03
N SER A 293 14.40 6.34 -3.85
CA SER A 293 15.43 6.50 -4.88
C SER A 293 16.79 6.12 -4.32
N GLY A 294 17.67 5.67 -5.19
CA GLY A 294 19.04 5.33 -4.84
C GLY A 294 19.62 4.29 -5.77
N THR A 295 20.73 3.72 -5.37
CA THR A 295 21.50 2.78 -6.18
C THR A 295 20.89 1.37 -6.14
N VAL A 296 20.60 0.80 -7.30
CA VAL A 296 20.29 -0.64 -7.45
C VAL A 296 21.59 -1.41 -7.57
N ARG A 297 21.90 -2.23 -6.55
CA ARG A 297 23.18 -2.96 -6.48
C ARG A 297 23.03 -4.39 -7.01
N SER A 298 23.98 -4.83 -7.79
CA SER A 298 24.10 -6.23 -8.18
C SER A 298 24.66 -7.06 -7.01
N ALA A 299 24.25 -8.33 -6.91
CA ALA A 299 24.91 -9.30 -6.04
C ALA A 299 26.33 -9.69 -6.54
N ILE A 300 26.71 -9.22 -7.72
CA ILE A 300 28.11 -9.23 -8.16
C ILE A 300 28.79 -8.02 -7.52
N ASP A 301 29.69 -8.29 -6.58
CA ASP A 301 30.27 -7.26 -5.71
C ASP A 301 30.89 -6.09 -6.47
N GLY A 302 30.57 -4.88 -6.04
CA GLY A 302 31.09 -3.62 -6.59
C GLY A 302 30.36 -3.07 -7.81
N TYR A 303 29.34 -3.77 -8.33
CA TYR A 303 28.59 -3.33 -9.52
C TYR A 303 27.17 -2.85 -9.21
N CYS A 304 26.71 -1.91 -10.02
CA CYS A 304 25.40 -1.26 -9.91
C CYS A 304 24.69 -1.20 -11.27
N LEU A 305 23.36 -1.12 -11.23
CA LEU A 305 22.55 -0.83 -12.40
C LEU A 305 22.81 0.60 -12.86
N ASP A 306 23.18 0.78 -14.12
CA ASP A 306 23.71 2.03 -14.65
C ASP A 306 23.14 2.35 -16.03
N VAL A 307 22.84 3.63 -16.25
CA VAL A 307 22.45 4.14 -17.56
C VAL A 307 23.68 4.61 -18.32
N ARG A 308 24.02 3.93 -19.41
CA ARG A 308 25.24 4.19 -20.20
C ARG A 308 25.44 5.68 -20.48
N ASN A 309 26.58 6.22 -20.03
CA ASN A 309 26.98 7.62 -20.23
C ASN A 309 25.95 8.63 -19.74
N SER A 310 25.11 8.31 -18.76
CA SER A 310 23.98 9.15 -18.31
C SER A 310 23.08 9.62 -19.47
N GLY A 311 22.92 8.78 -20.50
CA GLY A 311 22.15 9.10 -21.69
C GLY A 311 20.65 9.16 -21.38
N THR A 312 19.95 10.15 -21.96
CA THR A 312 18.50 10.34 -21.78
C THR A 312 17.67 10.06 -23.04
N ALA A 313 18.30 9.58 -24.10
CA ALA A 313 17.60 9.21 -25.32
C ALA A 313 16.94 7.83 -25.18
N ASP A 314 15.78 7.65 -25.81
CA ASP A 314 15.15 6.34 -25.95
C ASP A 314 16.11 5.34 -26.59
N GLY A 315 16.16 4.13 -26.04
CA GLY A 315 17.08 3.11 -26.47
C GLY A 315 18.48 3.20 -25.85
N THR A 316 18.71 4.13 -24.89
CA THR A 316 19.99 4.15 -24.16
C THR A 316 20.16 2.84 -23.41
N PRO A 317 21.29 2.11 -23.63
CA PRO A 317 21.53 0.86 -22.93
C PRO A 317 21.56 1.02 -21.41
N VAL A 318 20.97 0.08 -20.70
CA VAL A 318 21.16 -0.11 -19.27
C VAL A 318 22.15 -1.26 -19.07
N GLN A 319 23.14 -1.06 -18.21
CA GLN A 319 24.34 -1.88 -18.10
C GLN A 319 24.71 -2.09 -16.63
N ILE A 320 25.71 -2.96 -16.37
CA ILE A 320 26.44 -2.93 -15.11
C ILE A 320 27.61 -1.96 -15.22
N TRP A 321 27.90 -1.28 -14.13
CA TRP A 321 29.04 -0.39 -13.98
C TRP A 321 29.50 -0.37 -12.53
N GLY A 322 30.77 -0.05 -12.27
CA GLY A 322 31.23 0.15 -10.89
C GLY A 322 30.37 1.17 -10.17
N CYS A 323 29.99 0.89 -8.91
CA CYS A 323 29.12 1.79 -8.15
C CYS A 323 29.83 3.11 -7.87
N ASP A 324 29.32 4.22 -8.42
CA ASP A 324 29.95 5.56 -8.36
C ASP A 324 29.02 6.66 -7.85
N ASN A 325 27.77 6.31 -7.50
CA ASN A 325 26.74 7.23 -6.99
C ASN A 325 26.43 8.41 -7.93
N THR A 326 26.54 8.22 -9.22
CA THR A 326 26.13 9.21 -10.22
C THR A 326 24.62 9.16 -10.48
N ALA A 327 24.06 10.19 -11.13
CA ALA A 327 22.67 10.21 -11.54
C ALA A 327 22.28 9.07 -12.51
N ALA A 328 23.26 8.44 -13.18
CA ALA A 328 23.06 7.26 -14.01
C ALA A 328 22.72 6.00 -13.20
N GLN A 329 23.01 6.02 -11.90
CA GLN A 329 22.80 4.94 -10.94
C GLN A 329 21.75 5.28 -9.89
N ASP A 330 21.13 6.46 -9.98
CA ASP A 330 20.05 6.89 -9.09
C ASP A 330 18.70 6.46 -9.68
N TRP A 331 18.18 5.35 -9.17
CA TRP A 331 16.94 4.73 -9.62
C TRP A 331 15.83 4.99 -8.63
N THR A 332 14.69 5.43 -9.13
CA THR A 332 13.46 5.56 -8.35
C THR A 332 12.57 4.35 -8.60
N LEU A 333 12.22 3.65 -7.54
CA LEU A 333 11.22 2.59 -7.61
C LEU A 333 9.83 3.21 -7.46
N VAL A 334 9.03 3.13 -8.53
CA VAL A 334 7.64 3.60 -8.56
C VAL A 334 6.73 2.37 -8.47
N PRO A 335 6.06 2.12 -7.33
CA PRO A 335 5.20 0.96 -7.16
C PRO A 335 3.94 1.09 -8.00
N GLY A 336 3.44 -0.05 -8.48
CA GLY A 336 2.26 -0.15 -9.29
C GLY A 336 1.96 -1.62 -9.60
N ALA A 337 0.94 -1.93 -10.39
CA ALA A 337 0.68 -3.29 -10.89
C ALA A 337 1.85 -3.76 -11.79
N GLY A 338 2.92 -4.27 -11.14
CA GLY A 338 4.25 -4.44 -11.71
C GLY A 338 4.95 -3.07 -11.78
N GLY A 339 5.60 -2.62 -10.69
CA GLY A 339 6.21 -1.30 -10.57
C GLY A 339 7.22 -0.97 -11.66
N THR A 340 7.55 0.31 -11.82
CA THR A 340 8.59 0.74 -12.75
C THR A 340 9.85 1.14 -12.00
N LEU A 341 11.02 0.88 -12.59
CA LEU A 341 12.29 1.46 -12.18
C LEU A 341 12.61 2.62 -13.11
N GLN A 342 12.83 3.80 -12.54
CA GLN A 342 13.03 5.03 -13.30
C GLN A 342 14.38 5.67 -12.97
N ALA A 343 15.09 6.11 -13.98
CA ALA A 343 16.29 6.92 -13.86
C ALA A 343 16.30 8.01 -14.93
N LEU A 344 16.84 9.18 -14.63
CA LEU A 344 16.98 10.29 -15.58
C LEU A 344 15.65 10.69 -16.26
N GLY A 345 14.50 10.49 -15.58
CA GLY A 345 13.15 10.81 -16.07
C GLY A 345 12.58 9.80 -17.07
N LYS A 346 13.14 8.60 -17.19
CA LYS A 346 12.71 7.51 -18.06
C LYS A 346 12.62 6.18 -17.31
N CYS A 347 12.01 5.18 -17.93
CA CYS A 347 11.78 3.85 -17.36
C CYS A 347 12.78 2.80 -17.85
N LEU A 348 13.14 1.86 -16.97
CA LEU A 348 13.81 0.61 -17.35
C LEU A 348 12.86 -0.21 -18.23
N ASP A 349 13.27 -0.54 -19.43
CA ASP A 349 12.42 -1.06 -20.49
C ASP A 349 13.06 -2.28 -21.19
N VAL A 350 12.24 -3.30 -21.46
CA VAL A 350 12.65 -4.44 -22.27
C VAL A 350 12.53 -4.08 -23.74
N SER A 351 13.63 -4.05 -24.45
CA SER A 351 13.72 -3.58 -25.83
C SER A 351 12.70 -4.28 -26.75
N GLY A 352 11.89 -3.46 -27.42
CA GLY A 352 10.86 -3.93 -28.35
C GLY A 352 9.79 -4.83 -27.73
N SER A 353 9.59 -4.75 -26.40
CA SER A 353 8.71 -5.66 -25.66
C SER A 353 9.00 -7.14 -25.91
N GLY A 354 10.27 -7.49 -26.14
CA GLY A 354 10.69 -8.85 -26.39
C GLY A 354 10.52 -9.74 -25.15
N THR A 355 10.18 -11.02 -25.36
CA THR A 355 9.97 -11.97 -24.26
C THR A 355 10.94 -13.14 -24.26
N ALA A 356 11.91 -13.14 -25.18
CA ALA A 356 12.91 -14.21 -25.31
C ALA A 356 14.14 -13.94 -24.42
N ASP A 357 14.82 -15.03 -24.03
CA ASP A 357 16.14 -14.94 -23.39
C ASP A 357 17.11 -14.12 -24.24
N GLY A 358 17.89 -13.30 -23.60
CA GLY A 358 18.84 -12.43 -24.26
C GLY A 358 18.25 -11.14 -24.83
N THR A 359 16.95 -10.88 -24.65
CA THR A 359 16.40 -9.58 -25.00
C THR A 359 17.00 -8.51 -24.11
N LEU A 360 17.60 -7.49 -24.73
CA LEU A 360 18.32 -6.44 -24.04
C LEU A 360 17.40 -5.49 -23.30
N VAL A 361 17.88 -4.87 -22.23
CA VAL A 361 17.17 -3.80 -21.52
C VAL A 361 17.79 -2.44 -21.82
N GLN A 362 16.95 -1.43 -21.79
CA GLN A 362 17.27 -0.07 -22.19
C GLN A 362 16.51 0.95 -21.33
N LEU A 363 16.83 2.21 -21.46
CA LEU A 363 16.04 3.32 -20.96
C LEU A 363 15.07 3.76 -22.07
N TRP A 364 13.80 4.01 -21.73
CA TRP A 364 12.75 4.46 -22.66
C TRP A 364 11.76 5.40 -21.97
N ASP A 365 11.08 6.25 -22.76
CA ASP A 365 9.97 7.04 -22.21
C ASP A 365 8.96 6.15 -21.49
N CYS A 366 8.53 6.54 -20.29
CA CYS A 366 7.54 5.79 -19.52
C CYS A 366 6.20 5.78 -20.26
N ASN A 367 5.69 4.59 -20.59
CA ASN A 367 4.52 4.40 -21.45
C ASN A 367 3.54 3.35 -20.94
N ASP A 368 3.70 2.91 -19.68
CA ASP A 368 2.83 1.96 -18.97
C ASP A 368 2.68 0.58 -19.64
N THR A 369 3.56 0.20 -20.55
CA THR A 369 3.56 -1.13 -21.17
C THR A 369 4.12 -2.20 -20.24
N GLY A 370 3.82 -3.48 -20.51
CA GLY A 370 4.37 -4.62 -19.78
C GLY A 370 5.90 -4.70 -19.83
N ALA A 371 6.54 -4.15 -20.89
CA ALA A 371 7.98 -4.08 -21.03
C ALA A 371 8.68 -3.27 -19.93
N GLN A 372 7.95 -2.38 -19.25
CA GLN A 372 8.48 -1.47 -18.22
C GLN A 372 8.09 -1.89 -16.80
N ARG A 373 7.45 -3.03 -16.65
CA ARG A 373 7.00 -3.54 -15.36
C ARG A 373 8.04 -4.48 -14.75
N TRP A 374 8.33 -4.26 -13.48
CA TRP A 374 9.31 -5.03 -12.73
C TRP A 374 8.78 -5.36 -11.35
N ILE A 375 8.78 -6.65 -10.99
CA ILE A 375 8.33 -7.14 -9.70
C ILE A 375 9.53 -7.66 -8.92
N PRO A 376 9.86 -7.08 -7.77
CA PRO A 376 10.88 -7.62 -6.89
C PRO A 376 10.47 -8.99 -6.34
N GLY A 377 11.31 -10.00 -6.52
CA GLY A 377 11.18 -11.31 -5.89
C GLY A 377 11.81 -11.33 -4.49
N ALA A 378 11.35 -12.25 -3.64
CA ALA A 378 11.87 -12.41 -2.29
C ALA A 378 13.34 -12.87 -2.25
N ASP A 379 13.84 -13.41 -3.36
CA ASP A 379 15.21 -13.85 -3.58
C ASP A 379 16.11 -12.73 -4.13
N GLY A 380 15.62 -11.50 -4.24
CA GLY A 380 16.31 -10.36 -4.83
C GLY A 380 16.21 -10.29 -6.35
N SER A 381 15.48 -11.18 -7.01
CA SER A 381 15.25 -11.08 -8.45
C SER A 381 14.36 -9.88 -8.80
N LEU A 382 14.53 -9.34 -10.02
CA LEU A 382 13.63 -8.38 -10.63
C LEU A 382 12.96 -9.05 -11.83
N VAL A 383 11.71 -9.45 -11.67
CA VAL A 383 10.96 -10.18 -12.69
C VAL A 383 10.16 -9.22 -13.56
N ASN A 384 10.30 -9.33 -14.88
CA ASN A 384 9.39 -8.70 -15.82
C ASN A 384 8.18 -9.61 -16.04
N PRO A 385 6.97 -9.24 -15.57
CA PRO A 385 5.81 -10.14 -15.60
C PRO A 385 5.28 -10.43 -17.00
N GLU A 386 5.52 -9.55 -17.97
CA GLU A 386 5.13 -9.76 -19.39
C GLU A 386 5.87 -10.94 -20.00
N SER A 387 7.17 -11.06 -19.70
CA SER A 387 8.02 -12.15 -20.23
C SER A 387 8.14 -13.34 -19.28
N GLY A 388 7.84 -13.15 -17.98
CA GLY A 388 8.14 -14.11 -16.93
C GLY A 388 9.64 -14.30 -16.65
N ARG A 389 10.50 -13.38 -17.12
CA ARG A 389 11.96 -13.44 -17.02
C ARG A 389 12.50 -12.45 -16.02
N CYS A 390 13.72 -12.73 -15.56
CA CYS A 390 14.47 -11.91 -14.61
C CYS A 390 15.42 -10.96 -15.33
N LEU A 391 15.61 -9.76 -14.75
CA LEU A 391 16.71 -8.87 -15.12
C LEU A 391 18.03 -9.61 -14.84
N ASP A 392 18.90 -9.68 -15.85
CA ASP A 392 20.05 -10.56 -15.85
C ASP A 392 21.29 -9.85 -16.39
N ASP A 393 22.40 -10.05 -15.70
CA ASP A 393 23.73 -9.70 -16.17
C ASP A 393 24.34 -10.86 -16.96
N PRO A 394 24.51 -10.72 -18.29
CA PRO A 394 24.96 -11.82 -19.14
C PRO A 394 26.26 -12.46 -18.64
N ASN A 395 26.20 -13.77 -18.37
CA ASN A 395 27.34 -14.57 -17.90
C ASN A 395 27.97 -14.10 -16.57
N SER A 396 27.20 -13.44 -15.70
CA SER A 396 27.73 -12.84 -14.45
C SER A 396 28.99 -11.99 -14.74
N SER A 397 28.83 -11.05 -15.67
CA SER A 397 29.96 -10.27 -16.17
C SER A 397 30.52 -9.33 -15.10
N THR A 398 31.83 -9.21 -15.06
CA THR A 398 32.55 -8.17 -14.29
C THR A 398 33.14 -7.10 -15.20
N THR A 399 32.68 -7.03 -16.46
CA THR A 399 33.18 -6.05 -17.42
C THR A 399 32.21 -4.86 -17.42
N GLU A 400 32.73 -3.70 -17.03
CA GLU A 400 31.96 -2.44 -17.10
C GLU A 400 31.45 -2.19 -18.52
N GLY A 401 30.20 -1.73 -18.60
CA GLY A 401 29.52 -1.48 -19.87
C GLY A 401 28.83 -2.70 -20.46
N THR A 402 28.83 -3.87 -19.78
CA THR A 402 28.02 -5.01 -20.19
C THR A 402 26.55 -4.63 -20.10
N GLN A 403 25.86 -4.63 -21.25
CA GLN A 403 24.43 -4.34 -21.30
C GLN A 403 23.63 -5.51 -20.71
N LEU A 404 22.67 -5.17 -19.87
CA LEU A 404 21.78 -6.14 -19.24
C LEU A 404 20.72 -6.65 -20.21
N GLN A 405 20.14 -7.78 -19.84
CA GLN A 405 19.11 -8.50 -20.61
C GLN A 405 18.01 -9.01 -19.69
N ILE A 406 16.99 -9.61 -20.25
CA ILE A 406 16.10 -10.54 -19.55
C ILE A 406 16.51 -11.96 -19.88
N PHE A 407 16.42 -12.86 -18.90
CA PHE A 407 16.76 -14.28 -19.04
C PHE A 407 15.89 -15.14 -18.12
N ASP A 408 15.74 -16.44 -18.42
CA ASP A 408 15.03 -17.37 -17.54
C ASP A 408 15.54 -17.24 -16.09
N CYS A 409 14.60 -17.10 -15.13
CA CYS A 409 14.95 -16.93 -13.73
C CYS A 409 15.66 -18.18 -13.21
N ASN A 410 16.90 -18.05 -12.77
CA ASN A 410 17.76 -19.17 -12.38
C ASN A 410 18.38 -19.04 -10.98
N GLY A 411 18.06 -17.94 -10.26
CA GLY A 411 18.50 -17.72 -8.87
C GLY A 411 20.00 -17.49 -8.69
N THR A 412 20.73 -17.15 -9.74
CA THR A 412 22.17 -16.83 -9.66
C THR A 412 22.40 -15.37 -9.25
N ASN A 413 23.64 -15.04 -8.84
CA ASN A 413 24.03 -13.66 -8.52
C ASN A 413 23.87 -12.70 -9.71
N ALA A 414 23.85 -13.20 -10.95
CA ALA A 414 23.57 -12.41 -12.15
C ALA A 414 22.15 -11.80 -12.17
N GLN A 415 21.24 -12.37 -11.39
CA GLN A 415 19.82 -11.98 -11.36
C GLN A 415 19.39 -11.46 -10.00
N ASN A 416 20.32 -11.31 -9.07
CA ASN A 416 20.00 -10.83 -7.72
C ASN A 416 20.43 -9.37 -7.57
N TRP A 417 19.44 -8.53 -7.24
CA TRP A 417 19.55 -7.08 -7.17
C TRP A 417 19.06 -6.58 -5.82
N THR A 418 19.87 -5.77 -5.16
CA THR A 418 19.43 -5.03 -3.98
C THR A 418 18.86 -3.70 -4.44
N LEU A 419 17.56 -3.50 -4.23
CA LEU A 419 16.87 -2.26 -4.55
C LEU A 419 17.28 -1.13 -3.59
N PRO A 420 17.12 0.14 -3.99
CA PRO A 420 17.35 1.25 -3.09
C PRO A 420 16.38 1.14 -1.90
N THR A 421 16.94 1.27 -0.72
CA THR A 421 16.21 1.44 0.54
C THR A 421 16.33 2.91 0.88
N GLY A 422 15.31 3.72 0.78
CA GLY A 422 15.37 5.18 0.95
C GLY A 422 16.35 5.60 2.07
N ASP A 423 17.54 6.04 1.66
CA ASP A 423 18.63 6.50 2.54
C ASP A 423 18.34 7.91 3.08
#